data_44c07fca0c041e90eb88f5cd30313999
#
_entry.id   44c07fca0c041e90eb88f5cd30313999
#
_cell.length_a   1.000
_cell.length_b   1.000
_cell.length_c   1.000
_cell.angle_alpha   90.00
_cell.angle_beta   90.00
_cell.angle_gamma   90.00
#
_symmetry.space_group_name_H-M   'P 1'
#
loop_
_entity.id
_entity.type
_entity.pdbx_description
1 polymer ?
#
loop_
_entity_poly.entity_id
_entity_poly.type
_entity_poly.pdbx_seq_one_letter_code
_entity_poly.pdbx_strand_id
1 'polypeptide(L)'
;LNMDVKDLDKVFETDTFDLITCNPPYFKVCETSNLNDNMVKSIARHEILLNLEDICRISRKLLKNNGSLVLVHRTDRLVEIINMLTKYNLQPKRIRFVYPKTKENSNLVLIDAKKNGKVGLKVLEPLICHNSDGSYTEEINRMLER
;
A
#
# COMPACT_ATOMS: atom_id res chain seq x y z
N LEU A 1 3.59 19.75 -3.44
CA LEU A 1 2.19 20.09 -3.31
C LEU A 1 1.68 19.48 -2.01
N ASN A 2 1.14 20.29 -1.09
CA ASN A 2 0.54 19.80 0.15
C ASN A 2 -0.99 19.93 0.01
N MET A 3 -1.67 18.80 -0.18
CA MET A 3 -3.13 18.76 -0.34
C MET A 3 -3.68 17.37 0.00
N ASP A 4 -4.99 17.29 0.21
CA ASP A 4 -5.68 16.01 0.40
C ASP A 4 -5.61 15.17 -0.88
N VAL A 5 -5.29 13.89 -0.73
CA VAL A 5 -5.25 12.93 -1.85
C VAL A 5 -6.58 12.88 -2.60
N LYS A 6 -7.71 13.05 -1.89
CA LYS A 6 -9.06 13.05 -2.47
C LYS A 6 -9.30 14.19 -3.45
N ASP A 7 -8.51 15.25 -3.38
CA ASP A 7 -8.62 16.43 -4.24
C ASP A 7 -7.62 16.44 -5.40
N LEU A 8 -6.74 15.45 -5.48
CA LEU A 8 -5.74 15.38 -6.56
C LEU A 8 -6.37 15.36 -7.96
N ASP A 9 -7.53 14.76 -8.09
CA ASP A 9 -8.25 14.69 -9.36
C ASP A 9 -8.96 15.98 -9.76
N LYS A 10 -8.91 17.01 -8.90
CA LYS A 10 -9.34 18.38 -9.23
C LYS A 10 -8.20 19.24 -9.79
N VAL A 11 -6.95 18.81 -9.56
CA VAL A 11 -5.73 19.55 -9.92
C VAL A 11 -5.00 18.90 -11.09
N PHE A 12 -5.01 17.58 -11.16
CA PHE A 12 -4.35 16.82 -12.22
C PHE A 12 -5.38 16.25 -13.20
N GLU A 13 -5.05 16.30 -14.47
CA GLU A 13 -5.83 15.66 -15.52
C GLU A 13 -5.77 14.13 -15.41
N THR A 14 -6.72 13.47 -16.06
CA THR A 14 -6.68 12.01 -16.19
C THR A 14 -5.44 11.57 -16.98
N ASP A 15 -4.95 10.36 -16.69
CA ASP A 15 -3.83 9.76 -17.43
C ASP A 15 -2.52 10.59 -17.38
N THR A 16 -2.26 11.23 -16.23
CA THR A 16 -1.08 12.10 -16.04
C THR A 16 0.17 11.32 -15.62
N PHE A 17 0.04 10.34 -14.71
CA PHE A 17 1.18 9.72 -14.05
C PHE A 17 1.50 8.34 -14.59
N ASP A 18 2.80 8.04 -14.72
CA ASP A 18 3.30 6.70 -15.04
C ASP A 18 3.39 5.81 -13.80
N LEU A 19 3.62 6.44 -12.63
CA LEU A 19 3.80 5.78 -11.34
C LEU A 19 3.15 6.60 -10.23
N ILE A 20 2.38 5.92 -9.39
CA ILE A 20 1.90 6.42 -8.10
C ILE A 20 2.41 5.47 -7.02
N THR A 21 3.04 6.02 -5.99
CA THR A 21 3.43 5.26 -4.80
C THR A 21 2.60 5.70 -3.61
N CYS A 22 2.18 4.76 -2.77
CA CYS A 22 1.38 5.05 -1.60
C CYS A 22 1.79 4.17 -0.41
N ASN A 23 2.04 4.84 0.71
CA ASN A 23 2.22 4.22 2.01
C ASN A 23 1.13 4.80 2.95
N PRO A 24 -0.10 4.28 2.89
CA PRO A 24 -1.21 4.82 3.66
C PRO A 24 -1.08 4.48 5.15
N PRO A 25 -1.73 5.22 6.05
CA PRO A 25 -1.85 4.82 7.44
C PRO A 25 -2.59 3.47 7.54
N TYR A 26 -2.05 2.53 8.35
CA TYR A 26 -2.50 1.13 8.40
C TYR A 26 -3.59 0.84 9.43
N PHE A 27 -4.21 1.84 10.01
CA PHE A 27 -5.12 1.65 11.13
C PHE A 27 -6.48 1.10 10.67
N LYS A 28 -6.89 -0.05 11.24
CA LYS A 28 -8.30 -0.45 11.30
C LYS A 28 -8.91 0.17 12.55
N VAL A 29 -10.09 0.78 12.44
CA VAL A 29 -10.93 0.98 13.62
C VAL A 29 -11.39 -0.40 14.08
N CYS A 30 -10.71 -0.95 15.09
CA CYS A 30 -11.22 -2.12 15.77
C CYS A 30 -12.34 -1.65 16.71
N GLU A 31 -13.55 -2.14 16.49
CA GLU A 31 -14.74 -1.86 17.32
C GLU A 31 -14.60 -2.35 18.77
N THR A 32 -13.52 -3.04 19.11
CA THR A 32 -13.33 -3.64 20.44
C THR A 32 -11.87 -3.62 20.87
N SER A 33 -11.41 -2.50 21.36
CA SER A 33 -10.26 -2.47 22.27
C SER A 33 -10.33 -1.25 23.17
N ASN A 34 -9.96 -1.42 24.44
CA ASN A 34 -9.94 -0.43 25.52
C ASN A 34 -9.03 0.79 25.21
N LEU A 35 -9.29 1.49 24.13
CA LEU A 35 -8.61 2.73 23.78
C LEU A 35 -9.43 3.89 24.33
N ASN A 36 -8.76 4.87 24.93
CA ASN A 36 -9.38 6.12 25.36
C ASN A 36 -10.14 6.76 24.21
N ASP A 37 -11.35 7.26 24.47
CA ASP A 37 -12.25 7.88 23.48
C ASP A 37 -11.59 8.87 22.52
N ASN A 38 -10.55 9.56 22.96
CA ASN A 38 -9.80 10.52 22.14
C ASN A 38 -8.89 9.85 21.09
N MET A 39 -8.34 8.67 21.37
CA MET A 39 -7.55 7.91 20.41
C MET A 39 -8.44 7.23 19.38
N VAL A 40 -9.57 6.66 19.79
CA VAL A 40 -10.57 6.06 18.89
C VAL A 40 -11.11 7.10 17.90
N LYS A 41 -11.42 8.31 18.37
CA LYS A 41 -11.85 9.43 17.51
C LYS A 41 -10.75 9.92 16.57
N SER A 42 -9.49 9.92 17.00
CA SER A 42 -8.35 10.29 16.14
C SER A 42 -8.12 9.24 15.05
N ILE A 43 -8.14 7.96 15.40
CA ILE A 43 -7.98 6.84 14.46
C ILE A 43 -9.15 6.81 13.47
N ALA A 44 -10.39 6.94 13.94
CA ALA A 44 -11.58 7.01 13.10
C ALA A 44 -11.53 8.21 12.12
N ARG A 45 -11.00 9.36 12.54
CA ARG A 45 -10.80 10.51 11.65
C ARG A 45 -9.78 10.24 10.56
N HIS A 46 -8.71 9.49 10.83
CA HIS A 46 -7.70 9.15 9.82
C HIS A 46 -8.20 8.11 8.81
N GLU A 47 -9.02 7.13 9.21
CA GLU A 47 -9.69 6.23 8.26
C GLU A 47 -10.79 6.93 7.43
N ILE A 48 -11.45 7.93 7.99
CA ILE A 48 -12.40 8.78 7.26
C ILE A 48 -11.69 9.67 6.24
N LEU A 49 -10.41 10.02 6.47
CA LEU A 49 -9.66 10.93 5.61
C LEU A 49 -9.15 10.26 4.33
N LEU A 50 -8.64 9.04 4.39
CA LEU A 50 -8.13 8.31 3.23
C LEU A 50 -8.30 6.80 3.42
N ASN A 51 -9.22 6.20 2.69
CA ASN A 51 -9.41 4.75 2.68
C ASN A 51 -8.80 4.10 1.43
N LEU A 52 -8.69 2.79 1.43
CA LEU A 52 -8.14 2.02 0.31
C LEU A 52 -8.93 2.23 -0.99
N GLU A 53 -10.25 2.44 -0.90
CA GLU A 53 -11.10 2.70 -2.05
C GLU A 53 -10.76 4.05 -2.71
N ASP A 54 -10.56 5.11 -1.92
CA ASP A 54 -10.12 6.41 -2.43
C ASP A 54 -8.79 6.32 -3.15
N ILE A 55 -7.81 5.59 -2.58
CA ILE A 55 -6.50 5.36 -3.20
C ILE A 55 -6.68 4.70 -4.57
N CYS A 56 -7.45 3.61 -4.64
CA CYS A 56 -7.66 2.89 -5.89
C CYS A 56 -8.41 3.73 -6.93
N ARG A 57 -9.46 4.44 -6.52
CA ARG A 57 -10.27 5.32 -7.38
C ARG A 57 -9.43 6.44 -8.00
N ILE A 58 -8.67 7.14 -7.16
CA ILE A 58 -7.84 8.27 -7.59
C ILE A 58 -6.69 7.77 -8.47
N SER A 59 -6.01 6.71 -8.06
CA SER A 59 -4.93 6.11 -8.85
C SER A 59 -5.44 5.64 -10.21
N ARG A 60 -6.63 5.02 -10.26
CA ARG A 60 -7.25 4.61 -11.52
C ARG A 60 -7.50 5.77 -12.46
N LYS A 61 -7.89 6.93 -11.94
CA LYS A 61 -8.14 8.15 -12.75
C LYS A 61 -6.83 8.76 -13.24
N LEU A 62 -5.86 8.93 -12.36
CA LEU A 62 -4.64 9.69 -12.63
C LEU A 62 -3.53 8.90 -13.33
N LEU A 63 -3.47 7.58 -13.19
CA LEU A 63 -2.49 6.75 -13.89
C LEU A 63 -2.78 6.68 -15.38
N LYS A 64 -1.73 6.76 -16.18
CA LYS A 64 -1.77 6.40 -17.61
C LYS A 64 -2.13 4.93 -17.80
N ASN A 65 -2.54 4.58 -19.01
CA ASN A 65 -2.74 3.16 -19.35
C ASN A 65 -1.41 2.39 -19.17
N ASN A 66 -1.45 1.23 -18.51
CA ASN A 66 -0.27 0.47 -18.03
C ASN A 66 0.61 1.19 -16.97
N GLY A 67 0.23 2.35 -16.48
CA GLY A 67 0.87 2.97 -15.32
C GLY A 67 0.73 2.11 -14.06
N SER A 68 1.63 2.29 -13.11
CA SER A 68 1.74 1.46 -11.90
C SER A 68 1.27 2.21 -10.65
N LEU A 69 0.45 1.53 -9.84
CA LEU A 69 0.24 1.86 -8.44
C LEU A 69 1.08 0.91 -7.58
N VAL A 70 1.99 1.46 -6.79
CA VAL A 70 2.79 0.70 -5.82
C VAL A 70 2.34 1.01 -4.41
N LEU A 71 1.93 -0.01 -3.67
CA LEU A 71 1.42 0.08 -2.32
C LEU A 71 2.34 -0.64 -1.33
N VAL A 72 2.53 -0.04 -0.17
CA VAL A 72 2.97 -0.74 1.05
C VAL A 72 1.77 -0.87 1.96
N HIS A 73 1.48 -2.06 2.45
CA HIS A 73 0.34 -2.28 3.34
C HIS A 73 0.55 -3.48 4.26
N ARG A 74 -0.33 -3.64 5.24
CA ARG A 74 -0.32 -4.80 6.14
C ARG A 74 -0.73 -6.07 5.39
N THR A 75 -0.05 -7.17 5.68
CA THR A 75 -0.30 -8.46 5.04
C THR A 75 -1.68 -9.03 5.39
N ASP A 76 -2.19 -8.78 6.59
CA ASP A 76 -3.51 -9.25 7.04
C ASP A 76 -4.68 -8.68 6.22
N ARG A 77 -4.47 -7.58 5.49
CA ARG A 77 -5.45 -6.98 4.60
C ARG A 77 -5.27 -7.36 3.12
N LEU A 78 -4.38 -8.29 2.80
CA LEU A 78 -4.03 -8.61 1.41
C LEU A 78 -5.24 -8.96 0.54
N VAL A 79 -6.16 -9.77 1.05
CA VAL A 79 -7.36 -10.18 0.29
C VAL A 79 -8.25 -8.98 -0.03
N GLU A 80 -8.46 -8.09 0.94
CA GLU A 80 -9.22 -6.85 0.76
C GLU A 80 -8.54 -5.94 -0.29
N ILE A 81 -7.22 -5.80 -0.22
CA ILE A 81 -6.45 -4.98 -1.16
C ILE A 81 -6.57 -5.52 -2.58
N ILE A 82 -6.40 -6.82 -2.79
CA ILE A 82 -6.53 -7.43 -4.11
C ILE A 82 -7.94 -7.23 -4.69
N ASN A 83 -8.98 -7.43 -3.88
CA ASN A 83 -10.36 -7.22 -4.30
C ASN A 83 -10.61 -5.76 -4.71
N MET A 84 -10.09 -4.81 -3.93
CA MET A 84 -10.25 -3.39 -4.21
C MET A 84 -9.48 -2.97 -5.47
N LEU A 85 -8.24 -3.40 -5.64
CA LEU A 85 -7.45 -3.16 -6.84
C LEU A 85 -8.15 -3.69 -8.08
N THR A 86 -8.66 -4.92 -8.02
CA THR A 86 -9.37 -5.55 -9.15
C THR A 86 -10.67 -4.82 -9.49
N LYS A 87 -11.44 -4.40 -8.47
CA LYS A 87 -12.66 -3.59 -8.64
C LYS A 87 -12.40 -2.32 -9.48
N TYR A 88 -11.24 -1.71 -9.32
CA TYR A 88 -10.83 -0.49 -10.02
C TYR A 88 -9.99 -0.74 -11.28
N ASN A 89 -9.93 -1.97 -11.80
CA ASN A 89 -9.11 -2.33 -12.96
C ASN A 89 -7.62 -1.97 -12.80
N LEU A 90 -7.12 -2.09 -11.56
CA LEU A 90 -5.70 -2.04 -11.21
C LEU A 90 -5.24 -3.48 -11.00
N GLN A 91 -4.68 -4.11 -12.04
CA GLN A 91 -4.32 -5.52 -12.00
C GLN A 91 -3.04 -5.75 -11.20
N PRO A 92 -3.05 -6.50 -10.09
CA PRO A 92 -1.85 -6.86 -9.36
C PRO A 92 -0.88 -7.65 -10.26
N LYS A 93 0.38 -7.21 -10.32
CA LYS A 93 1.42 -7.80 -11.17
C LYS A 93 2.58 -8.40 -10.39
N ARG A 94 2.93 -7.79 -9.26
CA ARG A 94 3.99 -8.26 -8.39
C ARG A 94 3.58 -8.08 -6.93
N ILE A 95 3.88 -9.09 -6.13
CA ILE A 95 3.75 -9.03 -4.67
C ILE A 95 5.08 -9.43 -4.06
N ARG A 96 5.51 -8.72 -3.04
CA ARG A 96 6.65 -9.06 -2.22
C ARG A 96 6.27 -8.97 -0.74
N PHE A 97 6.38 -10.07 -0.03
CA PHE A 97 6.13 -10.09 1.41
C PHE A 97 7.37 -9.59 2.17
N VAL A 98 7.12 -8.79 3.20
CA VAL A 98 8.16 -8.23 4.07
C VAL A 98 8.07 -8.91 5.42
N TYR A 99 9.20 -9.42 5.89
CA TYR A 99 9.33 -10.14 7.16
C TYR A 99 10.26 -9.36 8.08
N PRO A 100 9.90 -9.17 9.36
CA PRO A 100 10.78 -8.53 10.32
C PRO A 100 12.09 -9.30 10.48
N LYS A 101 12.00 -10.63 10.64
CA LYS A 101 13.13 -11.58 10.73
C LYS A 101 12.80 -12.91 10.06
N THR A 102 13.82 -13.71 9.80
CA THR A 102 13.66 -15.10 9.39
C THR A 102 12.85 -15.87 10.42
N LYS A 103 11.92 -16.72 9.97
CA LYS A 103 10.99 -17.54 10.78
C LYS A 103 9.89 -16.76 11.52
N GLU A 104 9.77 -15.46 11.31
CA GLU A 104 8.61 -14.69 11.75
C GLU A 104 7.56 -14.62 10.64
N ASN A 105 6.32 -14.21 10.98
CA ASN A 105 5.28 -14.00 9.98
C ASN A 105 5.50 -12.67 9.25
N SER A 106 5.12 -12.63 7.99
CA SER A 106 5.09 -11.38 7.23
C SER A 106 4.07 -10.42 7.86
N ASN A 107 4.49 -9.18 8.08
CA ASN A 107 3.65 -8.11 8.62
C ASN A 107 3.28 -7.06 7.56
N LEU A 108 4.10 -6.90 6.54
CA LEU A 108 3.85 -5.98 5.44
C LEU A 108 3.94 -6.69 4.09
N VAL A 109 3.28 -6.11 3.11
CA VAL A 109 3.31 -6.55 1.72
C VAL A 109 3.51 -5.32 0.81
N LEU A 110 4.39 -5.48 -0.17
CA LEU A 110 4.58 -4.56 -1.28
C LEU A 110 3.78 -5.09 -2.47
N ILE A 111 2.97 -4.25 -3.07
CA ILE A 111 2.12 -4.63 -4.20
C ILE A 111 2.33 -3.63 -5.32
N ASP A 112 2.63 -4.13 -6.53
CA ASP A 112 2.64 -3.36 -7.77
C ASP A 112 1.44 -3.79 -8.62
N ALA A 113 0.56 -2.85 -8.92
CA ALA A 113 -0.63 -3.07 -9.73
C ALA A 113 -0.65 -2.12 -10.93
N LYS A 114 -1.03 -2.63 -12.10
CA LYS A 114 -1.07 -1.87 -13.35
C LYS A 114 -2.49 -1.54 -13.78
N LYS A 115 -2.72 -0.29 -14.15
CA LYS A 115 -3.97 0.15 -14.77
C LYS A 115 -4.20 -0.60 -16.09
N ASN A 116 -5.35 -1.27 -16.19
CA ASN A 116 -5.73 -2.11 -17.33
C ASN A 116 -4.71 -3.22 -17.66
N GLY A 117 -3.92 -3.65 -16.67
CA GLY A 117 -2.94 -4.73 -16.85
C GLY A 117 -3.61 -6.06 -17.20
N LYS A 118 -2.89 -6.90 -17.94
CA LYS A 118 -3.32 -8.29 -18.20
C LYS A 118 -3.15 -9.13 -16.93
N VAL A 119 -3.93 -10.20 -16.80
CA VAL A 119 -3.80 -11.20 -15.73
C VAL A 119 -2.36 -11.76 -15.68
N GLY A 120 -1.92 -12.13 -14.50
CA GLY A 120 -0.60 -12.71 -14.24
C GLY A 120 0.09 -12.01 -13.09
N LEU A 121 0.13 -12.68 -11.93
CA LEU A 121 0.76 -12.22 -10.71
C LEU A 121 2.06 -12.97 -10.47
N LYS A 122 3.13 -12.26 -10.13
CA LYS A 122 4.39 -12.84 -9.64
C LYS A 122 4.54 -12.55 -8.15
N VAL A 123 4.78 -13.60 -7.38
CA VAL A 123 5.22 -13.48 -5.99
C VAL A 123 6.74 -13.49 -6.01
N LEU A 124 7.36 -12.42 -5.52
CA LEU A 124 8.81 -12.25 -5.48
C LEU A 124 9.37 -12.89 -4.22
N GLU A 125 10.68 -13.11 -4.20
CA GLU A 125 11.38 -13.56 -3.00
C GLU A 125 11.10 -12.62 -1.82
N PRO A 126 10.98 -13.17 -0.59
CA PRO A 126 10.66 -12.38 0.58
C PRO A 126 11.74 -11.33 0.87
N LEU A 127 11.34 -10.18 1.39
CA LEU A 127 12.24 -9.17 1.93
C LEU A 127 12.37 -9.40 3.44
N ILE A 128 13.56 -9.79 3.89
CA ILE A 128 13.87 -9.94 5.31
C ILE A 128 14.53 -8.65 5.80
N CYS A 129 13.94 -8.00 6.82
CA CYS A 129 14.44 -6.71 7.29
C CYS A 129 15.69 -6.85 8.16
N HIS A 130 15.68 -7.80 9.11
CA HIS A 130 16.73 -7.91 10.11
C HIS A 130 17.36 -9.30 10.15
N ASN A 131 18.64 -9.34 10.44
CA ASN A 131 19.39 -10.51 10.81
C ASN A 131 18.99 -11.01 12.22
N SER A 132 19.47 -12.17 12.62
CA SER A 132 19.21 -12.75 13.96
C SER A 132 19.70 -11.86 15.10
N ASP A 133 20.78 -11.13 14.90
CA ASP A 133 21.37 -10.18 15.86
C ASP A 133 20.61 -8.81 15.95
N GLY A 134 19.61 -8.59 15.09
CA GLY A 134 18.83 -7.36 15.04
C GLY A 134 19.36 -6.29 14.09
N SER A 135 20.53 -6.47 13.48
CA SER A 135 21.03 -5.57 12.43
C SER A 135 20.18 -5.66 11.16
N TYR A 136 20.21 -4.65 10.32
CA TYR A 136 19.59 -4.72 9.01
C TYR A 136 20.30 -5.73 8.10
N THR A 137 19.52 -6.39 7.25
CA THR A 137 20.09 -7.24 6.19
C THR A 137 20.83 -6.40 5.17
N GLU A 138 21.72 -7.04 4.41
CA GLU A 138 22.49 -6.35 3.35
C GLU A 138 21.55 -5.71 2.31
N GLU A 139 20.44 -6.37 1.98
CA GLU A 139 19.46 -5.83 1.04
C GLU A 139 18.81 -4.55 1.56
N ILE A 140 18.42 -4.51 2.84
CA ILE A 140 17.87 -3.30 3.47
C ILE A 140 18.93 -2.19 3.52
N ASN A 141 20.16 -2.51 3.90
CA ASN A 141 21.23 -1.51 3.93
C ASN A 141 21.44 -0.88 2.54
N ARG A 142 21.48 -1.68 1.48
CA ARG A 142 21.57 -1.17 0.09
C ARG A 142 20.38 -0.28 -0.31
N MET A 143 19.19 -0.56 0.19
CA MET A 143 18.01 0.28 -0.06
C MET A 143 18.05 1.60 0.70
N LEU A 144 18.72 1.64 1.84
CA LEU A 144 18.86 2.85 2.68
C LEU A 144 20.08 3.71 2.30
N GLU A 145 21.06 3.15 1.61
CA GLU A 145 22.19 3.88 1.06
C GLU A 145 21.69 4.87 0.00
N ARG A 146 21.92 6.17 0.26
CA ARG A 146 21.55 7.28 -0.62
C ARG A 146 22.74 7.75 -1.45
#